data_fc6977779183090b8bd7264f795fc388
#
_entry.id   fc6977779183090b8bd7264f795fc388
#
_cell.length_a   1.000
_cell.length_b   1.000
_cell.length_c   1.000
_cell.angle_alpha   90.00
_cell.angle_beta   90.00
_cell.angle_gamma   90.00
#
_symmetry.space_group_name_H-M   'P 1'
#
loop_
_entity.id
_entity.type
_entity.pdbx_description
1 polymer ?
#
loop_
_entity_poly.entity_id
_entity_poly.type
_entity_poly.pdbx_seq_one_letter_code
_entity_poly.pdbx_strand_id
1 'polypeptide(L)'
;MSVTLLAQKGKMGDNTYYITTMKANTLITTVGYACEMEKWPDMTIDERMQREIKGDRVVSEIVPYIVNDPEWFFGSLIIDVYSGWEQVEFQDIQEVCQTKLAAYRDTLTDAGFLTLPDNKSLIALDGQHRLAALSIAIRGENGIPGSVKVPDALRNDLVPHPEIGNADVTVIFIKHETDSKIRKIFNKVNRYAKQTSKGENIITSEDDMIAVITRAMFSGSENAPLKPINNQDLVNW
;
A
#
# COMPACT_ATOMS: atom_id res chain seq x y z
N MET A 1 21.65 -5.06 4.13
CA MET A 1 21.36 -5.26 5.57
C MET A 1 20.07 -6.04 5.68
N SER A 2 20.03 -7.14 6.44
CA SER A 2 18.79 -7.82 6.77
C SER A 2 17.94 -6.95 7.69
N VAL A 3 16.61 -7.04 7.56
CA VAL A 3 15.66 -6.33 8.41
C VAL A 3 14.88 -7.37 9.20
N THR A 4 14.84 -7.19 10.52
CA THR A 4 14.04 -8.04 11.42
C THR A 4 12.86 -7.24 11.95
N LEU A 5 11.65 -7.79 11.80
CA LEU A 5 10.37 -7.14 12.12
C LEU A 5 9.55 -8.05 13.03
N LEU A 6 8.80 -7.46 13.96
CA LEU A 6 7.73 -8.20 14.64
C LEU A 6 6.60 -8.41 13.64
N ALA A 7 6.21 -9.65 13.41
CA ALA A 7 5.23 -10.00 12.40
C ALA A 7 4.24 -11.06 12.89
N GLN A 8 3.08 -11.07 12.28
CA GLN A 8 2.10 -12.14 12.41
C GLN A 8 2.09 -12.98 11.13
N LYS A 9 2.26 -14.28 11.27
CA LYS A 9 2.15 -15.27 10.20
C LYS A 9 0.69 -15.61 9.96
N GLY A 10 0.28 -15.64 8.72
CA GLY A 10 -1.07 -16.04 8.32
C GLY A 10 -1.06 -16.98 7.13
N LYS A 11 -2.20 -17.63 6.90
CA LYS A 11 -2.42 -18.48 5.74
C LYS A 11 -3.76 -18.13 5.09
N MET A 12 -3.73 -17.91 3.77
CA MET A 12 -4.93 -17.66 2.97
C MET A 12 -4.91 -18.58 1.74
N GLY A 13 -5.78 -19.59 1.74
CA GLY A 13 -5.69 -20.72 0.80
C GLY A 13 -4.35 -21.42 0.97
N ASP A 14 -3.59 -21.56 -0.12
CA ASP A 14 -2.24 -22.15 -0.11
C ASP A 14 -1.12 -21.13 0.10
N ASN A 15 -1.48 -19.84 0.28
CA ASN A 15 -0.50 -18.80 0.44
C ASN A 15 -0.20 -18.55 1.92
N THR A 16 1.05 -18.71 2.32
CA THR A 16 1.56 -18.19 3.59
C THR A 16 1.97 -16.74 3.38
N TYR A 17 1.58 -15.88 4.31
CA TYR A 17 1.95 -14.48 4.33
C TYR A 17 2.37 -14.03 5.73
N TYR A 18 3.07 -12.90 5.79
CA TYR A 18 3.43 -12.25 7.04
C TYR A 18 2.94 -10.81 7.02
N ILE A 19 2.19 -10.40 8.04
CA ILE A 19 1.73 -9.02 8.22
C ILE A 19 2.52 -8.34 9.32
N THR A 20 2.94 -7.12 9.07
CA THR A 20 3.71 -6.30 10.01
C THR A 20 3.53 -4.81 9.73
N THR A 21 4.11 -3.97 10.57
CA THR A 21 4.30 -2.55 10.31
C THR A 21 5.77 -2.25 10.08
N MET A 22 6.06 -1.34 9.16
CA MET A 22 7.41 -0.82 8.91
C MET A 22 7.38 0.69 8.98
N LYS A 23 8.45 1.29 9.50
CA LYS A 23 8.65 2.74 9.36
C LYS A 23 8.75 3.11 7.88
N ALA A 24 8.06 4.17 7.48
CA ALA A 24 8.03 4.61 6.08
C ALA A 24 9.44 4.82 5.51
N ASN A 25 10.38 5.35 6.30
CA ASN A 25 11.77 5.52 5.88
C ASN A 25 12.48 4.18 5.62
N THR A 26 12.25 3.17 6.44
CA THR A 26 12.78 1.81 6.21
C THR A 26 12.15 1.21 4.97
N LEU A 27 10.84 1.33 4.82
CA LEU A 27 10.08 0.80 3.69
C LEU A 27 10.61 1.32 2.34
N ILE A 28 10.78 2.64 2.18
CA ILE A 28 11.26 3.25 0.94
C ILE A 28 12.74 2.97 0.64
N THR A 29 13.51 2.45 1.61
CA THR A 29 14.89 2.07 1.42
C THR A 29 15.09 0.57 1.17
N THR A 30 14.13 -0.25 1.57
CA THR A 30 14.24 -1.72 1.50
C THR A 30 13.40 -2.34 0.40
N VAL A 31 12.31 -1.68 -0.02
CA VAL A 31 11.39 -2.22 -1.02
C VAL A 31 11.58 -1.51 -2.35
N GLY A 32 11.80 -2.28 -3.39
CA GLY A 32 11.94 -1.83 -4.77
C GLY A 32 10.64 -1.85 -5.55
N TYR A 33 10.74 -1.47 -6.81
CA TYR A 33 9.63 -1.38 -7.76
C TYR A 33 9.72 -2.51 -8.78
N ALA A 34 8.59 -2.90 -9.37
CA ALA A 34 8.54 -3.97 -10.36
C ALA A 34 9.47 -3.73 -11.57
N CYS A 35 9.67 -2.48 -11.96
CA CYS A 35 10.58 -2.10 -13.05
C CYS A 35 12.06 -2.30 -12.72
N GLU A 36 12.43 -2.54 -11.46
CA GLU A 36 13.79 -2.82 -11.01
C GLU A 36 14.11 -4.32 -11.04
N MET A 37 13.13 -5.16 -11.34
CA MET A 37 13.33 -6.60 -11.48
C MET A 37 14.18 -6.90 -12.71
N GLU A 38 15.10 -7.86 -12.63
CA GLU A 38 15.92 -8.30 -13.77
C GLU A 38 15.10 -8.76 -14.97
N LYS A 39 13.93 -9.36 -14.71
CA LYS A 39 12.98 -9.82 -15.75
C LYS A 39 12.11 -8.71 -16.35
N TRP A 40 12.24 -7.48 -15.92
CA TRP A 40 11.41 -6.40 -16.45
C TRP A 40 11.45 -6.24 -17.96
N PRO A 41 12.64 -6.33 -18.63
CA PRO A 41 12.71 -6.24 -20.10
C PRO A 41 11.98 -7.38 -20.82
N ASP A 42 11.87 -8.56 -20.19
CA ASP A 42 11.26 -9.76 -20.77
C ASP A 42 9.73 -9.82 -20.54
N MET A 43 9.19 -8.93 -19.72
CA MET A 43 7.75 -8.86 -19.47
C MET A 43 7.00 -8.35 -20.70
N THR A 44 5.79 -8.88 -20.90
CA THR A 44 4.89 -8.40 -21.96
C THR A 44 4.50 -6.94 -21.73
N ILE A 45 4.07 -6.26 -22.80
CA ILE A 45 3.63 -4.86 -22.72
C ILE A 45 2.49 -4.70 -21.72
N ASP A 46 1.52 -5.61 -21.73
CA ASP A 46 0.38 -5.59 -20.82
C ASP A 46 0.81 -5.72 -19.35
N GLU A 47 1.76 -6.58 -19.06
CA GLU A 47 2.31 -6.77 -17.71
C GLU A 47 3.05 -5.52 -17.23
N ARG A 48 3.80 -4.86 -18.11
CA ARG A 48 4.49 -3.61 -17.79
C ARG A 48 3.51 -2.46 -17.57
N MET A 49 2.50 -2.30 -18.43
CA MET A 49 1.49 -1.26 -18.30
C MET A 49 0.69 -1.36 -17.00
N GLN A 50 0.36 -2.57 -16.56
CA GLN A 50 -0.35 -2.78 -15.28
C GLN A 50 0.49 -2.40 -14.07
N ARG A 51 1.82 -2.38 -14.20
CA ARG A 51 2.78 -2.09 -13.12
C ARG A 51 3.44 -0.71 -13.27
N GLU A 52 3.05 0.06 -14.27
CA GLU A 52 3.57 1.41 -14.49
C GLU A 52 3.07 2.37 -13.41
N ILE A 53 4.00 3.12 -12.82
CA ILE A 53 3.68 4.14 -11.83
C ILE A 53 3.37 5.44 -12.57
N LYS A 54 2.14 5.92 -12.42
CA LYS A 54 1.70 7.21 -12.97
C LYS A 54 2.21 8.35 -12.10
N GLY A 55 3.32 8.96 -12.52
CA GLY A 55 4.00 9.98 -11.74
C GLY A 55 3.19 11.26 -11.54
N ASP A 56 2.39 11.65 -12.53
CA ASP A 56 1.44 12.75 -12.44
C ASP A 56 0.45 12.54 -11.28
N ARG A 57 -0.19 11.38 -11.23
CA ARG A 57 -1.11 11.02 -10.15
C ARG A 57 -0.43 10.97 -8.79
N VAL A 58 0.78 10.40 -8.73
CA VAL A 58 1.53 10.33 -7.47
C VAL A 58 1.76 11.72 -6.90
N VAL A 59 2.21 12.66 -7.73
CA VAL A 59 2.60 14.00 -7.29
C VAL A 59 1.40 14.92 -7.09
N SER A 60 0.35 14.80 -7.91
CA SER A 60 -0.80 15.70 -7.83
C SER A 60 -1.89 15.27 -6.86
N GLU A 61 -1.97 13.96 -6.52
CA GLU A 61 -3.02 13.43 -5.66
C GLU A 61 -2.46 12.83 -4.35
N ILE A 62 -1.52 11.87 -4.45
CA ILE A 62 -1.13 11.06 -3.29
C ILE A 62 -0.12 11.79 -2.38
N VAL A 63 0.86 12.48 -2.95
CA VAL A 63 1.83 13.26 -2.16
C VAL A 63 1.13 14.38 -1.38
N PRO A 64 0.27 15.22 -2.00
CA PRO A 64 -0.47 16.23 -1.25
C PRO A 64 -1.37 15.65 -0.15
N TYR A 65 -1.99 14.49 -0.38
CA TYR A 65 -2.77 13.79 0.63
C TYR A 65 -1.92 13.41 1.84
N ILE A 66 -0.73 12.83 1.63
CA ILE A 66 0.16 12.43 2.71
C ILE A 66 0.72 13.64 3.48
N VAL A 67 1.02 14.74 2.77
CA VAL A 67 1.68 15.91 3.34
C VAL A 67 0.72 16.86 4.05
N ASN A 68 -0.48 17.05 3.50
CA ASN A 68 -1.39 18.11 3.96
C ASN A 68 -2.52 17.60 4.85
N ASP A 69 -2.83 16.29 4.81
CA ASP A 69 -3.89 15.71 5.62
C ASP A 69 -3.28 15.05 6.88
N PRO A 70 -3.51 15.55 8.08
CA PRO A 70 -2.99 14.94 9.31
C PRO A 70 -3.62 13.55 9.60
N GLU A 71 -4.77 13.26 8.99
CA GLU A 71 -5.49 11.99 9.15
C GLU A 71 -5.23 11.01 8.00
N TRP A 72 -4.20 11.25 7.19
CA TRP A 72 -3.90 10.39 6.06
C TRP A 72 -3.75 8.92 6.47
N PHE A 73 -4.39 8.05 5.74
CA PHE A 73 -4.38 6.61 5.96
C PHE A 73 -4.55 5.87 4.64
N PHE A 74 -3.83 4.79 4.46
CA PHE A 74 -4.03 3.90 3.31
C PHE A 74 -3.85 2.43 3.68
N GLY A 75 -4.46 1.54 2.89
CA GLY A 75 -4.40 0.11 3.12
C GLY A 75 -2.98 -0.46 2.97
N SER A 76 -2.78 -1.68 3.45
CA SER A 76 -1.50 -2.39 3.44
C SER A 76 -0.87 -2.44 2.05
N LEU A 77 0.45 -2.32 1.98
CA LEU A 77 1.21 -2.66 0.79
C LEU A 77 1.44 -4.18 0.76
N ILE A 78 1.34 -4.77 -0.43
CA ILE A 78 1.67 -6.18 -0.63
C ILE A 78 3.04 -6.25 -1.30
N ILE A 79 3.96 -6.93 -0.63
CA ILE A 79 5.36 -7.03 -1.04
C ILE A 79 5.68 -8.47 -1.39
N ASP A 80 6.16 -8.67 -2.60
CA ASP A 80 6.66 -9.95 -3.10
C ASP A 80 8.12 -10.12 -2.69
N VAL A 81 8.42 -11.20 -1.98
CA VAL A 81 9.81 -11.61 -1.74
C VAL A 81 10.28 -12.38 -2.95
N TYR A 82 10.75 -11.61 -3.97
CA TYR A 82 11.04 -12.06 -5.32
C TYR A 82 12.21 -13.07 -5.38
N SER A 83 13.21 -12.89 -4.51
CA SER A 83 14.34 -13.82 -4.39
C SER A 83 14.78 -13.91 -2.93
N GLY A 84 15.59 -14.93 -2.60
CA GLY A 84 16.13 -15.08 -1.24
C GLY A 84 15.11 -15.55 -0.21
N TRP A 85 14.01 -16.17 -0.63
CA TRP A 85 13.03 -16.71 0.32
C TRP A 85 13.63 -17.75 1.27
N GLU A 86 14.62 -18.47 0.85
CA GLU A 86 15.38 -19.43 1.67
C GLU A 86 16.15 -18.75 2.80
N GLN A 87 16.32 -17.42 2.74
CA GLN A 87 16.95 -16.60 3.77
C GLN A 87 15.93 -15.92 4.67
N VAL A 88 14.63 -16.11 4.39
CA VAL A 88 13.55 -15.61 5.25
C VAL A 88 13.43 -16.54 6.44
N GLU A 89 13.63 -15.98 7.61
CA GLU A 89 13.48 -16.70 8.87
C GLU A 89 12.28 -16.13 9.64
N PHE A 90 11.49 -17.03 10.19
CA PHE A 90 10.43 -16.66 11.13
C PHE A 90 10.60 -17.48 12.40
N GLN A 91 10.86 -16.78 13.50
CA GLN A 91 11.00 -17.36 14.82
C GLN A 91 9.82 -16.92 15.67
N ASP A 92 9.02 -17.86 16.13
CA ASP A 92 7.89 -17.53 16.99
C ASP A 92 8.31 -16.98 18.36
N ILE A 93 7.42 -16.22 18.98
CA ILE A 93 7.73 -15.59 20.28
C ILE A 93 8.01 -16.63 21.36
N GLN A 94 7.38 -17.80 21.30
CA GLN A 94 7.61 -18.86 22.29
C GLN A 94 9.02 -19.43 22.21
N GLU A 95 9.52 -19.63 20.98
CA GLU A 95 10.89 -20.11 20.76
C GLU A 95 11.92 -19.08 21.26
N VAL A 96 11.74 -17.81 20.91
CA VAL A 96 12.68 -16.74 21.25
C VAL A 96 12.66 -16.39 22.74
N CYS A 97 11.48 -16.27 23.33
CA CYS A 97 11.32 -15.80 24.71
C CYS A 97 11.25 -16.92 25.74
N GLN A 98 11.22 -18.19 25.32
CA GLN A 98 11.04 -19.37 26.19
C GLN A 98 9.88 -19.22 27.18
N THR A 99 8.83 -18.49 26.80
CA THR A 99 7.70 -18.17 27.66
C THR A 99 6.76 -19.36 27.79
N LYS A 100 6.37 -19.68 29.02
CA LYS A 100 5.39 -20.74 29.30
C LYS A 100 3.97 -20.16 29.41
N LEU A 101 3.60 -19.21 28.58
CA LEU A 101 2.25 -18.63 28.58
C LEU A 101 1.25 -19.62 27.93
N ALA A 102 0.96 -20.71 28.62
CA ALA A 102 0.11 -21.79 28.10
C ALA A 102 -1.27 -21.33 27.66
N ALA A 103 -1.83 -20.24 28.25
CA ALA A 103 -3.12 -19.69 27.90
C ALA A 103 -3.15 -19.00 26.50
N TYR A 104 -1.99 -18.64 25.98
CA TYR A 104 -1.86 -17.92 24.71
C TYR A 104 -1.08 -18.70 23.64
N ARG A 105 -0.82 -19.99 23.90
CA ARG A 105 0.06 -20.81 23.07
C ARG A 105 -0.32 -20.77 21.60
N ASP A 106 -1.59 -20.95 21.27
CA ASP A 106 -2.05 -21.04 19.89
C ASP A 106 -1.97 -19.69 19.15
N THR A 107 -2.05 -18.58 19.89
CA THR A 107 -1.90 -17.22 19.32
C THR A 107 -0.43 -16.84 19.14
N LEU A 108 0.44 -17.30 20.05
CA LEU A 108 1.85 -16.93 20.06
C LEU A 108 2.69 -17.66 19.02
N THR A 109 2.23 -18.82 18.51
CA THR A 109 2.89 -19.55 17.42
C THR A 109 2.84 -18.81 16.08
N ASP A 110 1.85 -17.96 15.90
CA ASP A 110 1.70 -17.16 14.66
C ASP A 110 2.27 -15.74 14.79
N ALA A 111 2.70 -15.34 15.99
CA ALA A 111 3.39 -14.07 16.23
C ALA A 111 4.89 -14.31 16.47
N GLY A 112 5.75 -13.53 15.82
CA GLY A 112 7.19 -13.76 15.91
C GLY A 112 8.04 -12.71 15.25
N PHE A 113 9.32 -13.01 15.14
CA PHE A 113 10.31 -12.17 14.49
C PHE A 113 10.56 -12.68 13.08
N LEU A 114 10.23 -11.84 12.10
CA LEU A 114 10.47 -12.07 10.67
C LEU A 114 11.76 -11.40 10.27
N THR A 115 12.75 -12.16 9.86
CA THR A 115 13.99 -11.67 9.26
C THR A 115 13.91 -11.80 7.77
N LEU A 116 14.05 -10.67 7.07
CA LEU A 116 13.95 -10.56 5.62
C LEU A 116 15.34 -10.42 4.99
N PRO A 117 15.54 -10.95 3.76
CA PRO A 117 16.77 -10.79 3.01
C PRO A 117 17.03 -9.34 2.63
N ASP A 118 18.15 -9.10 1.96
CA ASP A 118 18.56 -7.78 1.48
C ASP A 118 17.52 -7.17 0.51
N ASN A 119 17.54 -5.84 0.44
CA ASN A 119 16.56 -4.97 -0.24
C ASN A 119 16.27 -5.27 -1.72
N LYS A 120 17.21 -5.85 -2.45
CA LYS A 120 17.01 -6.21 -3.87
C LYS A 120 15.98 -7.31 -4.12
N SER A 121 15.57 -8.00 -3.07
CA SER A 121 14.66 -9.13 -3.13
C SER A 121 13.21 -8.78 -2.81
N LEU A 122 12.95 -7.56 -2.34
CA LEU A 122 11.63 -7.11 -1.91
C LEU A 122 11.03 -6.17 -2.96
N ILE A 123 9.95 -6.59 -3.59
CA ILE A 123 9.31 -5.83 -4.67
C ILE A 123 7.86 -5.54 -4.30
N ALA A 124 7.45 -4.28 -4.39
CA ALA A 124 6.06 -3.91 -4.17
C ALA A 124 5.18 -4.50 -5.28
N LEU A 125 4.29 -5.45 -4.92
CA LEU A 125 3.31 -6.05 -5.81
C LEU A 125 2.07 -5.16 -5.92
N ASP A 126 1.52 -4.75 -4.78
CA ASP A 126 0.48 -3.73 -4.71
C ASP A 126 0.94 -2.55 -3.85
N GLY A 127 0.48 -1.35 -4.20
CA GLY A 127 0.84 -0.13 -3.51
C GLY A 127 2.09 0.58 -4.04
N GLN A 128 2.57 0.29 -5.26
CA GLN A 128 3.73 0.96 -5.86
C GLN A 128 3.58 2.49 -5.94
N HIS A 129 2.37 2.99 -6.25
CA HIS A 129 2.10 4.43 -6.25
C HIS A 129 2.21 5.04 -4.85
N ARG A 130 1.74 4.31 -3.82
CA ARG A 130 1.85 4.72 -2.41
C ARG A 130 3.29 4.71 -1.92
N LEU A 131 4.06 3.69 -2.31
CA LEU A 131 5.49 3.61 -2.02
C LEU A 131 6.26 4.76 -2.67
N ALA A 132 5.98 5.08 -3.94
CA ALA A 132 6.58 6.21 -4.64
C ALA A 132 6.18 7.54 -3.99
N ALA A 133 4.92 7.70 -3.60
CA ALA A 133 4.44 8.90 -2.92
C ALA A 133 5.13 9.11 -1.56
N LEU A 134 5.30 8.05 -0.77
CA LEU A 134 6.06 8.11 0.49
C LEU A 134 7.51 8.52 0.24
N SER A 135 8.16 7.94 -0.78
CA SER A 135 9.53 8.31 -1.14
C SER A 135 9.65 9.79 -1.50
N ILE A 136 8.73 10.30 -2.31
CA ILE A 136 8.70 11.70 -2.73
C ILE A 136 8.33 12.62 -1.55
N ALA A 137 7.33 12.25 -0.75
CA ALA A 137 6.95 13.04 0.42
C ALA A 137 8.12 13.19 1.41
N ILE A 138 8.86 12.11 1.67
CA ILE A 138 9.99 12.12 2.62
C ILE A 138 11.21 12.85 2.06
N ARG A 139 11.54 12.71 0.76
CA ARG A 139 12.81 13.14 0.16
C ARG A 139 12.68 14.27 -0.86
N GLY A 140 11.45 14.75 -1.12
CA GLY A 140 11.18 15.72 -2.18
C GLY A 140 11.54 15.17 -3.56
N GLU A 141 12.09 15.98 -4.43
CA GLU A 141 12.50 15.59 -5.78
C GLU A 141 13.48 14.39 -5.78
N ASN A 142 14.37 14.31 -4.79
CA ASN A 142 15.30 13.19 -4.63
C ASN A 142 14.63 11.85 -4.31
N GLY A 143 13.35 11.88 -3.97
CA GLY A 143 12.53 10.70 -3.72
C GLY A 143 11.84 10.15 -4.96
N ILE A 144 11.93 10.80 -6.11
CA ILE A 144 11.33 10.33 -7.37
C ILE A 144 12.07 9.06 -7.81
N PRO A 145 11.38 7.89 -7.90
CA PRO A 145 12.00 6.68 -8.41
C PRO A 145 12.47 6.88 -9.85
N GLY A 146 13.64 6.35 -10.22
CA GLY A 146 14.24 6.56 -11.53
C GLY A 146 13.39 6.12 -12.73
N SER A 147 12.44 5.22 -12.50
CA SER A 147 11.48 4.73 -13.49
C SER A 147 10.21 5.59 -13.60
N VAL A 148 10.00 6.52 -12.67
CA VAL A 148 8.77 7.33 -12.60
C VAL A 148 8.98 8.65 -13.35
N LYS A 149 8.16 8.88 -14.38
CA LYS A 149 8.15 10.13 -15.12
C LYS A 149 7.24 11.13 -14.40
N VAL A 150 7.84 12.19 -13.88
CA VAL A 150 7.12 13.32 -13.29
C VAL A 150 7.32 14.54 -14.20
N PRO A 151 6.24 15.24 -14.59
CA PRO A 151 6.35 16.48 -15.38
C PRO A 151 7.21 17.52 -14.65
N ASP A 152 8.08 18.23 -15.37
CA ASP A 152 9.01 19.20 -14.78
C ASP A 152 8.29 20.32 -14.01
N ALA A 153 7.12 20.72 -14.47
CA ALA A 153 6.29 21.71 -13.78
C ALA A 153 5.85 21.29 -12.36
N LEU A 154 5.78 20.00 -12.08
CA LEU A 154 5.37 19.48 -10.78
C LEU A 154 6.56 19.15 -9.86
N ARG A 155 7.79 19.18 -10.37
CA ARG A 155 8.98 18.85 -9.57
C ARG A 155 9.41 19.98 -8.63
N ASN A 156 9.27 21.22 -9.08
CA ASN A 156 9.75 22.39 -8.37
C ASN A 156 9.07 22.59 -6.99
N ASP A 157 7.87 22.06 -6.82
CA ASP A 157 7.07 22.23 -5.60
C ASP A 157 7.22 21.04 -4.62
N LEU A 158 8.11 20.08 -4.93
CA LEU A 158 8.31 18.89 -4.09
C LEU A 158 9.25 19.19 -2.92
N VAL A 159 8.68 19.66 -1.83
CA VAL A 159 9.42 19.92 -0.58
C VAL A 159 9.55 18.61 0.21
N PRO A 160 10.76 18.28 0.75
CA PRO A 160 10.92 17.10 1.58
C PRO A 160 10.31 17.26 2.97
N HIS A 161 9.62 16.21 3.44
CA HIS A 161 8.99 16.08 4.76
C HIS A 161 9.55 14.85 5.49
N PRO A 162 10.78 14.91 6.04
CA PRO A 162 11.47 13.76 6.62
C PRO A 162 10.76 13.18 7.85
N GLU A 163 9.92 13.96 8.54
CA GLU A 163 9.09 13.53 9.67
C GLU A 163 8.11 12.40 9.29
N ILE A 164 7.61 12.39 8.05
CA ILE A 164 6.73 11.34 7.51
C ILE A 164 7.44 9.97 7.53
N GLY A 165 8.77 9.97 7.48
CA GLY A 165 9.59 8.75 7.57
C GLY A 165 9.37 7.93 8.85
N ASN A 166 8.84 8.56 9.91
CA ASN A 166 8.53 7.90 11.20
C ASN A 166 7.16 7.23 11.24
N ALA A 167 6.32 7.44 10.23
CA ALA A 167 5.00 6.83 10.16
C ALA A 167 5.11 5.30 10.06
N ASP A 168 4.16 4.60 10.70
CA ASP A 168 4.05 3.15 10.64
C ASP A 168 3.13 2.75 9.48
N VAL A 169 3.69 2.04 8.51
CA VAL A 169 2.99 1.57 7.31
C VAL A 169 2.77 0.07 7.42
N THR A 170 1.52 -0.37 7.24
CA THR A 170 1.19 -1.80 7.25
C THR A 170 1.64 -2.45 5.94
N VAL A 171 2.35 -3.56 6.05
CA VAL A 171 2.87 -4.34 4.92
C VAL A 171 2.53 -5.81 5.07
N ILE A 172 2.32 -6.47 3.94
CA ILE A 172 2.08 -7.91 3.83
C ILE A 172 3.17 -8.49 2.93
N PHE A 173 4.00 -9.37 3.47
CA PHE A 173 5.01 -10.09 2.71
C PHE A 173 4.46 -11.42 2.24
N ILE A 174 4.65 -11.72 0.95
CA ILE A 174 4.28 -12.99 0.33
C ILE A 174 5.49 -13.61 -0.37
N LYS A 175 5.50 -14.95 -0.42
CA LYS A 175 6.55 -15.70 -1.10
C LYS A 175 6.35 -15.65 -2.61
N HIS A 176 7.42 -15.34 -3.35
CA HIS A 176 7.47 -15.56 -4.79
C HIS A 176 7.62 -17.06 -5.07
N GLU A 177 6.56 -17.72 -5.49
CA GLU A 177 6.66 -19.13 -5.90
C GLU A 177 6.85 -19.27 -7.40
N THR A 178 6.01 -18.60 -8.18
CA THR A 178 6.08 -18.54 -9.64
C THR A 178 5.51 -17.22 -10.15
N ASP A 179 6.02 -16.72 -11.28
CA ASP A 179 5.50 -15.51 -11.93
C ASP A 179 3.99 -15.61 -12.21
N SER A 180 3.52 -16.82 -12.60
CA SER A 180 2.08 -17.07 -12.85
C SER A 180 1.23 -16.91 -11.58
N LYS A 181 1.71 -17.40 -10.43
CA LYS A 181 1.01 -17.27 -9.15
C LYS A 181 0.95 -15.83 -8.69
N ILE A 182 2.07 -15.13 -8.77
CA ILE A 182 2.15 -13.71 -8.41
C ILE A 182 1.24 -12.85 -9.31
N ARG A 183 1.22 -13.11 -10.63
CA ARG A 183 0.28 -12.45 -11.55
C ARG A 183 -1.18 -12.69 -11.17
N LYS A 184 -1.54 -13.92 -10.80
CA LYS A 184 -2.90 -14.25 -10.37
C LYS A 184 -3.28 -13.51 -9.08
N ILE A 185 -2.37 -13.40 -8.11
CA ILE A 185 -2.59 -12.65 -6.87
C ILE A 185 -2.78 -11.17 -7.20
N PHE A 186 -1.87 -10.56 -7.97
CA PHE A 186 -1.94 -9.17 -8.40
C PHE A 186 -3.27 -8.85 -9.11
N ASN A 187 -3.65 -9.67 -10.11
CA ASN A 187 -4.88 -9.48 -10.85
C ASN A 187 -6.12 -9.59 -9.95
N LYS A 188 -6.12 -10.52 -9.00
CA LYS A 188 -7.25 -10.67 -8.07
C LYS A 188 -7.36 -9.50 -7.11
N VAL A 189 -6.26 -9.06 -6.51
CA VAL A 189 -6.23 -7.90 -5.60
C VAL A 189 -6.77 -6.66 -6.32
N ASN A 190 -6.31 -6.37 -7.54
CA ASN A 190 -6.74 -5.19 -8.29
C ASN A 190 -8.14 -5.32 -8.90
N ARG A 191 -8.53 -6.52 -9.39
CA ARG A 191 -9.81 -6.72 -10.06
C ARG A 191 -11.01 -6.67 -9.13
N TYR A 192 -10.84 -7.14 -7.89
CA TYR A 192 -11.92 -7.16 -6.90
C TYR A 192 -11.98 -5.88 -6.06
N ALA A 193 -10.98 -4.99 -6.16
CA ALA A 193 -11.11 -3.62 -5.69
C ALA A 193 -12.12 -2.90 -6.60
N LYS A 194 -13.40 -2.91 -6.21
CA LYS A 194 -14.44 -2.19 -6.93
C LYS A 194 -14.10 -0.69 -6.90
N GLN A 195 -13.94 -0.09 -8.08
CA GLN A 195 -13.87 1.36 -8.14
C GLN A 195 -15.24 1.93 -7.72
N THR A 196 -15.24 2.75 -6.70
CA THR A 196 -16.43 3.49 -6.31
C THR A 196 -16.84 4.41 -7.45
N SER A 197 -18.13 4.45 -7.77
CA SER A 197 -18.66 5.42 -8.74
C SER A 197 -18.55 6.84 -8.20
N LYS A 198 -18.61 7.85 -9.08
CA LYS A 198 -18.65 9.25 -8.63
C LYS A 198 -19.80 9.50 -7.64
N GLY A 199 -20.97 8.87 -7.84
CA GLY A 199 -22.10 8.97 -6.94
C GLY A 199 -21.83 8.34 -5.57
N GLU A 200 -21.20 7.15 -5.53
CA GLU A 200 -20.81 6.52 -4.25
C GLU A 200 -19.79 7.38 -3.49
N ASN A 201 -18.83 8.02 -4.19
CA ASN A 201 -17.89 8.94 -3.57
C ASN A 201 -18.58 10.17 -2.97
N ILE A 202 -19.59 10.75 -3.65
CA ILE A 202 -20.38 11.87 -3.10
C ILE A 202 -21.11 11.45 -1.81
N ILE A 203 -21.60 10.20 -1.75
CA ILE A 203 -22.31 9.70 -0.56
C ILE A 203 -21.35 9.45 0.60
N THR A 204 -20.12 9.05 0.36
CA THR A 204 -19.18 8.55 1.39
C THR A 204 -18.05 9.49 1.73
N SER A 205 -17.75 10.49 0.90
CA SER A 205 -16.66 11.43 1.17
C SER A 205 -17.03 12.41 2.29
N GLU A 206 -16.17 12.51 3.31
CA GLU A 206 -16.28 13.51 4.38
C GLU A 206 -15.36 14.72 4.13
N ASP A 207 -14.34 14.57 3.29
CA ASP A 207 -13.32 15.58 3.02
C ASP A 207 -13.67 16.47 1.83
N ASP A 208 -14.54 16.01 0.94
CA ASP A 208 -14.99 16.78 -0.22
C ASP A 208 -16.16 17.70 0.19
N MET A 209 -15.90 19.00 0.27
CA MET A 209 -16.90 20.02 0.63
C MET A 209 -18.14 19.96 -0.27
N ILE A 210 -17.99 19.69 -1.56
CA ILE A 210 -19.11 19.57 -2.50
C ILE A 210 -19.94 18.33 -2.15
N ALA A 211 -19.29 17.22 -1.82
CA ALA A 211 -19.96 15.98 -1.40
C ALA A 211 -20.75 16.21 -0.09
N VAL A 212 -20.13 16.86 0.90
CA VAL A 212 -20.76 17.20 2.19
C VAL A 212 -21.98 18.09 1.99
N ILE A 213 -21.85 19.16 1.19
CA ILE A 213 -22.96 20.07 0.86
C ILE A 213 -24.07 19.32 0.13
N THR A 214 -23.73 18.50 -0.88
CA THR A 214 -24.70 17.72 -1.66
C THR A 214 -25.49 16.78 -0.74
N ARG A 215 -24.84 16.05 0.15
CA ARG A 215 -25.52 15.19 1.15
C ARG A 215 -26.42 16.00 2.07
N ALA A 216 -25.96 17.14 2.58
CA ALA A 216 -26.76 18.01 3.42
C ALA A 216 -28.02 18.52 2.71
N MET A 217 -27.91 18.85 1.41
CA MET A 217 -29.06 19.29 0.60
C MET A 217 -30.13 18.21 0.41
N PHE A 218 -29.74 16.93 0.38
CA PHE A 218 -30.61 15.78 0.13
C PHE A 218 -30.83 14.88 1.35
N SER A 219 -30.42 15.31 2.55
CA SER A 219 -30.43 14.47 3.77
C SER A 219 -31.81 14.10 4.28
N GLY A 220 -32.87 14.70 3.74
CA GLY A 220 -34.27 14.48 4.22
C GLY A 220 -34.55 15.09 5.61
N SER A 221 -33.64 15.89 6.17
CA SER A 221 -33.90 16.63 7.39
C SER A 221 -34.92 17.75 7.14
N GLU A 222 -35.64 18.20 8.18
CA GLU A 222 -36.61 19.30 8.04
C GLU A 222 -36.04 20.58 7.43
N ASN A 223 -34.71 20.78 7.52
CA ASN A 223 -34.02 21.94 7.01
C ASN A 223 -33.31 21.66 5.65
N ALA A 224 -33.47 20.46 5.08
CA ALA A 224 -32.85 20.16 3.78
C ALA A 224 -33.60 20.91 2.65
N PRO A 225 -32.91 21.69 1.80
CA PRO A 225 -33.57 22.51 0.77
C PRO A 225 -34.17 21.67 -0.36
N LEU A 226 -33.77 20.41 -0.50
CA LEU A 226 -34.23 19.52 -1.58
C LEU A 226 -34.85 18.26 -1.02
N LYS A 227 -35.70 17.62 -1.83
CA LYS A 227 -36.29 16.33 -1.47
C LYS A 227 -35.22 15.25 -1.39
N PRO A 228 -35.33 14.29 -0.44
CA PRO A 228 -34.40 13.19 -0.36
C PRO A 228 -34.37 12.43 -1.68
N ILE A 229 -33.17 12.19 -2.20
CA ILE A 229 -32.93 11.33 -3.37
C ILE A 229 -32.70 9.92 -2.84
N ASN A 230 -33.32 8.95 -3.49
CA ASN A 230 -33.08 7.55 -3.18
C ASN A 230 -31.64 7.21 -3.53
N ASN A 231 -30.94 6.43 -2.69
CA ASN A 231 -29.54 6.02 -2.93
C ASN A 231 -29.31 5.39 -4.31
N GLN A 232 -30.33 4.78 -4.92
CA GLN A 232 -30.25 4.25 -6.28
C GLN A 232 -30.15 5.34 -7.35
N ASP A 233 -30.70 6.52 -7.11
CA ASP A 233 -30.67 7.62 -8.10
C ASP A 233 -29.30 8.31 -8.13
N LEU A 234 -28.53 8.27 -7.01
CA LEU A 234 -27.18 8.81 -6.93
C LEU A 234 -26.10 7.87 -7.52
N VAL A 235 -26.39 6.58 -7.61
CA VAL A 235 -25.43 5.58 -8.14
C VAL A 235 -25.43 5.57 -9.69
N ASN A 236 -26.43 6.15 -10.34
CA ASN A 236 -26.59 6.16 -11.79
C ASN A 236 -26.11 7.46 -12.48
N TRP A 237 -25.38 8.31 -11.77
CA TRP A 237 -24.83 9.56 -12.32
C TRP A 237 -23.37 9.43 -12.74
#